data_91d9634d832a1fcfc6b2ad84bd6ad664
#
_entry.id   91d9634d832a1fcfc6b2ad84bd6ad664
#
_cell.length_a   1.000
_cell.length_b   1.000
_cell.length_c   1.000
_cell.angle_alpha   90.00
_cell.angle_beta   90.00
_cell.angle_gamma   90.00
#
_symmetry.space_group_name_H-M   'P 1'
#
loop_
_entity.id
_entity.type
_entity.pdbx_description
1 polymer ?
#
loop_
_entity_poly.entity_id
_entity_poly.type
_entity_poly.pdbx_seq_one_letter_code
_entity_poly.pdbx_strand_id
1 'polypeptide(L)'
;MFLPTHVYAWCSEPMAPSAPSSWSKPSKPSVPYCVNEWNNTHTCDDWTINSYNSDLDNYRYDVERYQRELQSYVNDAQYFANEALDYANCEIRNLN
;
A
#
# COMPACT_ATOMS: atom_id res chain seq x y z
N MET A 1 -15.91 46.92 6.94
CA MET A 1 -15.76 46.38 6.61
C MET A 1 -15.38 45.52 6.70
N PHE A 2 -15.26 45.26 6.76
CA PHE A 2 -15.06 44.43 6.43
C PHE A 2 -14.48 43.67 6.54
N LEU A 3 -14.31 43.41 6.63
CA LEU A 3 -13.91 42.76 6.38
C LEU A 3 -13.38 41.95 6.40
N PRO A 4 -13.15 41.52 6.32
CA PRO A 4 -12.83 40.64 6.17
C PRO A 4 -12.04 39.87 6.16
N THR A 5 -11.71 39.65 5.99
CA THR A 5 -10.87 39.22 5.71
C THR A 5 -10.29 38.21 6.07
N HIS A 6 -10.29 37.69 6.60
CA HIS A 6 -9.71 36.78 6.93
C HIS A 6 -10.20 35.64 6.96
N VAL A 7 -10.94 35.83 6.94
CA VAL A 7 -11.75 34.95 6.73
C VAL A 7 -11.20 33.88 6.11
N TYR A 8 -10.68 34.09 5.20
CA TYR A 8 -10.11 33.20 4.59
C TYR A 8 -9.18 32.61 5.43
N ALA A 9 -9.11 32.90 6.47
CA ALA A 9 -8.33 32.29 7.38
C ALA A 9 -8.70 30.86 7.60
N TRP A 10 -9.50 30.31 6.82
CA TRP A 10 -9.87 28.92 6.94
C TRP A 10 -8.72 28.01 6.48
N CYS A 11 -8.26 27.11 7.36
CA CYS A 11 -7.19 26.18 7.04
C CYS A 11 -7.79 24.79 6.83
N SER A 12 -7.42 24.14 5.73
CA SER A 12 -7.96 22.81 5.42
C SER A 12 -7.17 21.75 6.14
N GLU A 13 -7.83 20.97 6.98
CA GLU A 13 -7.19 19.84 7.63
C GLU A 13 -6.87 18.76 6.59
N PRO A 14 -5.66 18.24 6.60
CA PRO A 14 -5.32 17.18 5.68
C PRO A 14 -5.93 15.84 6.12
N MET A 15 -6.18 14.98 5.18
CA MET A 15 -6.69 13.64 5.47
C MET A 15 -5.56 12.64 5.36
N ALA A 16 -5.36 11.87 6.42
CA ALA A 16 -4.34 10.83 6.42
C ALA A 16 -4.71 9.73 5.41
N PRO A 17 -3.75 9.23 4.66
CA PRO A 17 -4.01 8.13 3.74
C PRO A 17 -4.22 6.83 4.50
N SER A 18 -4.89 5.88 3.85
CA SER A 18 -5.11 4.56 4.42
C SER A 18 -4.08 3.59 3.87
N ALA A 19 -3.42 2.86 4.76
CA ALA A 19 -2.52 1.79 4.34
C ALA A 19 -3.32 0.69 3.64
N PRO A 20 -2.69 -0.08 2.74
CA PRO A 20 -3.36 -1.23 2.16
C PRO A 20 -3.86 -2.18 3.23
N SER A 21 -5.01 -2.77 2.99
CA SER A 21 -5.61 -3.71 3.93
C SER A 21 -4.71 -4.93 4.10
N SER A 22 -4.70 -5.49 5.31
CA SER A 22 -3.99 -6.74 5.56
C SER A 22 -4.55 -7.88 4.69
N TRP A 23 -5.81 -7.75 4.23
CA TRP A 23 -6.40 -8.72 3.32
C TRP A 23 -5.78 -8.66 1.93
N SER A 24 -5.15 -7.53 1.56
CA SER A 24 -4.46 -7.38 0.28
C SER A 24 -3.11 -8.05 0.27
N LYS A 25 -2.57 -8.34 1.44
CA LYS A 25 -1.25 -8.95 1.53
C LYS A 25 -1.29 -10.37 0.99
N PRO A 26 -0.48 -10.71 -0.02
CA PRO A 26 -0.54 -12.03 -0.61
C PRO A 26 0.02 -13.09 0.32
N SER A 27 -0.50 -14.31 0.18
CA SER A 27 -0.03 -15.46 0.95
C SER A 27 0.70 -16.40 0.00
N LYS A 28 1.89 -16.82 0.42
CA LYS A 28 2.66 -17.76 -0.38
C LYS A 28 1.93 -19.11 -0.43
N PRO A 29 1.82 -19.73 -1.61
CA PRO A 29 1.16 -21.04 -1.72
C PRO A 29 1.88 -22.11 -0.90
N SER A 30 1.12 -23.08 -0.42
CA SER A 30 1.68 -24.23 0.29
C SER A 30 2.48 -25.07 -0.69
N VAL A 31 3.65 -25.53 -0.26
CA VAL A 31 4.50 -26.37 -1.09
C VAL A 31 3.98 -27.80 -1.02
N PRO A 32 3.68 -28.44 -2.15
CA PRO A 32 3.26 -29.85 -2.14
C PRO A 32 4.35 -30.74 -1.56
N TYR A 33 3.95 -31.81 -0.90
CA TYR A 33 4.91 -32.74 -0.30
C TYR A 33 5.86 -33.36 -1.31
N CYS A 34 5.46 -33.42 -2.56
CA CYS A 34 6.24 -34.02 -3.64
C CYS A 34 7.27 -33.04 -4.25
N VAL A 35 7.35 -31.81 -3.73
CA VAL A 35 8.33 -30.84 -4.18
C VAL A 35 9.48 -30.77 -3.19
N ASN A 36 10.71 -30.86 -3.70
CA ASN A 36 11.93 -30.68 -2.89
C ASN A 36 12.54 -29.33 -3.26
N GLU A 37 12.33 -28.35 -2.40
CA GLU A 37 12.83 -27.00 -2.64
C GLU A 37 14.36 -26.91 -2.59
N TRP A 38 14.98 -27.79 -1.83
CA TRP A 38 16.44 -27.77 -1.69
C TRP A 38 17.13 -28.10 -3.01
N ASN A 39 16.59 -29.10 -3.72
CA ASN A 39 17.18 -29.57 -4.97
C ASN A 39 16.49 -29.02 -6.19
N ASN A 40 15.40 -28.28 -5.99
CA ASN A 40 14.57 -27.78 -7.08
C ASN A 40 14.09 -28.92 -7.97
N THR A 41 13.63 -30.02 -7.34
CA THR A 41 13.13 -31.20 -8.01
C THR A 41 11.78 -31.60 -7.43
N HIS A 42 11.05 -32.47 -8.13
CA HIS A 42 9.78 -32.97 -7.63
C HIS A 42 9.50 -34.37 -8.13
N THR A 43 8.64 -35.06 -7.38
CA THR A 43 8.07 -36.35 -7.78
C THR A 43 6.56 -36.25 -7.97
N CYS A 44 6.04 -35.02 -8.12
CA CYS A 44 4.62 -34.78 -8.28
C CYS A 44 4.12 -35.28 -9.62
N ASP A 45 2.84 -35.65 -9.68
CA ASP A 45 2.19 -35.89 -10.96
C ASP A 45 2.02 -34.56 -11.70
N ASP A 46 1.68 -34.64 -12.97
CA ASP A 46 1.59 -33.45 -13.82
C ASP A 46 0.55 -32.48 -13.33
N TRP A 47 -0.58 -32.96 -12.83
CA TRP A 47 -1.63 -32.08 -12.36
C TRP A 47 -1.18 -31.29 -11.12
N THR A 48 -0.56 -31.95 -10.16
CA THR A 48 -0.10 -31.32 -8.93
C THR A 48 0.97 -30.28 -9.20
N ILE A 49 1.96 -30.61 -10.03
CA ILE A 49 3.06 -29.67 -10.30
C ILE A 49 2.58 -28.48 -11.12
N ASN A 50 1.69 -28.71 -12.09
CA ASN A 50 1.15 -27.62 -12.90
C ASN A 50 0.29 -26.69 -12.06
N SER A 51 -0.50 -27.26 -11.16
CA SER A 51 -1.33 -26.48 -10.25
C SER A 51 -0.47 -25.62 -9.33
N TYR A 52 0.59 -26.19 -8.79
CA TYR A 52 1.51 -25.47 -7.93
C TYR A 52 2.21 -24.33 -8.69
N ASN A 53 2.64 -24.61 -9.92
CA ASN A 53 3.29 -23.57 -10.75
C ASN A 53 2.32 -22.42 -11.06
N SER A 54 1.04 -22.74 -11.31
CA SER A 54 0.03 -21.70 -11.51
C SER A 54 -0.18 -20.87 -10.26
N ASP A 55 -0.20 -21.52 -9.10
CA ASP A 55 -0.34 -20.80 -7.82
C ASP A 55 0.84 -19.90 -7.57
N LEU A 56 2.06 -20.33 -7.92
CA LEU A 56 3.26 -19.49 -7.79
C LEU A 56 3.19 -18.28 -8.71
N ASP A 57 2.71 -18.46 -9.95
CA ASP A 57 2.55 -17.35 -10.88
C ASP A 57 1.53 -16.33 -10.35
N ASN A 58 0.41 -16.82 -9.84
CA ASN A 58 -0.61 -15.95 -9.25
C ASN A 58 -0.07 -15.21 -8.03
N TYR A 59 0.71 -15.89 -7.21
CA TYR A 59 1.34 -15.26 -6.05
C TYR A 59 2.29 -14.15 -6.49
N ARG A 60 3.05 -14.38 -7.55
CA ARG A 60 3.99 -13.37 -8.07
C ARG A 60 3.25 -12.12 -8.52
N TYR A 61 2.12 -12.27 -9.22
CA TYR A 61 1.27 -11.15 -9.60
C TYR A 61 0.72 -10.42 -8.40
N ASP A 62 0.28 -11.18 -7.39
CA ASP A 62 -0.28 -10.57 -6.19
C ASP A 62 0.78 -9.79 -5.42
N VAL A 63 2.02 -10.29 -5.37
CA VAL A 63 3.12 -9.57 -4.73
C VAL A 63 3.39 -8.25 -5.46
N GLU A 64 3.43 -8.28 -6.79
CA GLU A 64 3.66 -7.07 -7.58
C GLU A 64 2.54 -6.05 -7.37
N ARG A 65 1.29 -6.51 -7.34
CA ARG A 65 0.16 -5.64 -7.08
C ARG A 65 0.27 -5.01 -5.69
N TYR A 66 0.59 -5.81 -4.68
CA TYR A 66 0.71 -5.32 -3.32
C TYR A 66 1.86 -4.32 -3.18
N GLN A 67 2.97 -4.56 -3.87
CA GLN A 67 4.08 -3.61 -3.90
C GLN A 67 3.65 -2.27 -4.49
N ARG A 68 2.82 -2.28 -5.54
CA ARG A 68 2.30 -1.04 -6.11
C ARG A 68 1.37 -0.32 -5.14
N GLU A 69 0.56 -1.08 -4.40
CA GLU A 69 -0.32 -0.49 -3.39
C GLU A 69 0.48 0.16 -2.27
N LEU A 70 1.55 -0.49 -1.84
CA LEU A 70 2.43 0.09 -0.81
C LEU A 70 3.14 1.33 -1.32
N GLN A 71 3.59 1.33 -2.57
CA GLN A 71 4.24 2.49 -3.15
C GLN A 71 3.28 3.67 -3.26
N SER A 72 2.04 3.39 -3.65
CA SER A 72 1.00 4.41 -3.70
C SER A 72 0.75 4.99 -2.30
N TYR A 73 0.72 4.14 -1.29
CA TYR A 73 0.54 4.59 0.07
C TYR A 73 1.70 5.49 0.52
N VAL A 74 2.95 5.13 0.17
CA VAL A 74 4.12 5.96 0.49
C VAL A 74 3.97 7.35 -0.15
N ASN A 75 3.56 7.40 -1.41
CA ASN A 75 3.38 8.67 -2.11
C ASN A 75 2.29 9.51 -1.44
N ASP A 76 1.19 8.88 -1.06
CA ASP A 76 0.09 9.57 -0.39
C ASP A 76 0.50 10.06 0.99
N ALA A 77 1.32 9.29 1.69
CA ALA A 77 1.82 9.69 3.01
C ALA A 77 2.74 10.90 2.92
N GLN A 78 3.57 10.96 1.89
CA GLN A 78 4.43 12.12 1.66
C GLN A 78 3.61 13.37 1.36
N TYR A 79 2.57 13.23 0.55
CA TYR A 79 1.67 14.32 0.24
C TYR A 79 0.95 14.79 1.49
N PHE A 80 0.46 13.85 2.30
CA PHE A 80 -0.18 14.16 3.57
C PHE A 80 0.75 14.94 4.49
N ALA A 81 2.02 14.53 4.58
CA ALA A 81 2.99 15.22 5.45
C ALA A 81 3.16 16.67 5.01
N ASN A 82 3.24 16.93 3.70
CA ASN A 82 3.37 18.29 3.19
C ASN A 82 2.12 19.10 3.49
N GLU A 83 0.95 18.52 3.34
CA GLU A 83 -0.30 19.20 3.64
C GLU A 83 -0.45 19.47 5.13
N ALA A 84 0.04 18.57 5.97
CA ALA A 84 0.00 18.78 7.42
C ALA A 84 0.87 19.98 7.83
N LEU A 85 2.02 20.12 7.18
CA LEU A 85 2.87 21.28 7.43
C LEU A 85 2.19 22.58 6.97
N ASP A 86 1.57 22.55 5.81
CA ASP A 86 0.84 23.71 5.30
C ASP A 86 -0.31 24.10 6.22
N TYR A 87 -1.03 23.10 6.71
CA TYR A 87 -2.13 23.33 7.64
C TYR A 87 -1.62 23.96 8.92
N ALA A 88 -0.55 23.43 9.51
CA ALA A 88 0.00 23.97 10.75
C ALA A 88 0.48 25.40 10.57
N ASN A 89 1.15 25.69 9.44
CA ASN A 89 1.62 27.03 9.15
C ASN A 89 0.45 28.00 8.94
N CYS A 90 -0.61 27.52 8.30
CA CYS A 90 -1.83 28.31 8.12
C CYS A 90 -2.43 28.68 9.49
N GLU A 91 -2.54 27.71 10.39
CA GLU A 91 -3.09 27.96 11.73
C GLU A 91 -2.23 28.93 12.52
N ILE A 92 -0.91 28.81 12.41
CA ILE A 92 0.00 29.72 13.08
C ILE A 92 -0.22 31.17 12.59
N ARG A 93 -0.35 31.34 11.27
CA ARG A 93 -0.60 32.69 10.71
C ARG A 93 -1.91 33.27 11.22
N ASN A 94 -2.90 32.42 11.45
CA ASN A 94 -4.21 32.87 11.90
C ASN A 94 -4.22 33.30 13.38
N LEU A 95 -3.18 32.93 14.12
CA LEU A 95 -3.07 33.35 15.51
C LEU A 95 -2.64 34.84 15.65
N ASN A 96 -2.17 35.40 14.57
CA ASN A 96 -1.77 36.79 14.55
C ASN A 96 -2.88 37.65 13.98
#